data_ec0e538768b3cc2667cad1df93515e30
#
_entry.id   ec0e538768b3cc2667cad1df93515e30
#
_cell.length_a   1.000
_cell.length_b   1.000
_cell.length_c   1.000
_cell.angle_alpha   90.00
_cell.angle_beta   90.00
_cell.angle_gamma   90.00
#
_symmetry.space_group_name_H-M   'P 1'
#
loop_
_entity.id
_entity.type
_entity.pdbx_description
1 polymer ?
#
loop_
_entity_poly.entity_id
_entity_poly.type
_entity_poly.pdbx_seq_one_letter_code
_entity_poly.pdbx_strand_id
1 'polypeptide(L)'
;TDLAAVYEYAEPVTGKGFVFMDTPGYDPVSVTGQVAGGANIVCFTTGRGSAFGCKPVPSIKLATNNYLYEHMRDDMDINCGDILDGVSIEQKGREIFEHVLRVASGEPSKSEQLGYGDAEFVPWQIGAVM
;
A
#
# COMPACT_ATOMS: atom_id res chain seq x y z
N THR A 1 13.72 -3.07 13.98
CA THR A 1 12.49 -2.97 14.79
C THR A 1 11.97 -4.37 15.03
N ASP A 2 11.66 -4.70 16.29
CA ASP A 2 11.14 -6.02 16.65
C ASP A 2 9.68 -6.16 16.20
N LEU A 3 9.29 -7.37 15.80
CA LEU A 3 7.90 -7.70 15.52
C LEU A 3 7.12 -7.72 16.85
N ALA A 4 6.14 -6.82 16.97
CA ALA A 4 5.37 -6.66 18.20
C ALA A 4 4.24 -7.67 18.35
N ALA A 5 3.59 -8.06 17.24
CA ALA A 5 2.50 -9.04 17.25
C ALA A 5 2.26 -9.61 15.83
N VAL A 6 1.58 -10.76 15.81
CA VAL A 6 1.03 -11.38 14.60
C VAL A 6 -0.48 -11.51 14.78
N TYR A 7 -1.23 -11.21 13.73
CA TYR A 7 -2.70 -11.24 13.70
C TYR A 7 -3.19 -12.19 12.62
N GLU A 8 -4.31 -12.83 12.87
CA GLU A 8 -5.06 -13.58 11.87
C GLU A 8 -5.73 -12.62 10.86
N TYR A 9 -6.18 -13.15 9.73
CA TYR A 9 -6.85 -12.38 8.70
C TYR A 9 -8.03 -11.56 9.25
N ALA A 10 -8.02 -10.26 8.99
CA ALA A 10 -9.05 -9.30 9.43
C ALA A 10 -9.24 -9.17 10.97
N GLU A 11 -8.36 -9.78 11.76
CA GLU A 11 -8.38 -9.60 13.23
C GLU A 11 -8.11 -8.13 13.59
N PRO A 12 -8.90 -7.53 14.52
CA PRO A 12 -8.66 -6.15 14.94
C PRO A 12 -7.26 -5.96 15.53
N VAL A 13 -6.47 -5.06 14.95
CA VAL A 13 -5.11 -4.76 15.41
C VAL A 13 -5.19 -3.84 16.64
N THR A 14 -4.84 -4.37 17.80
CA THR A 14 -4.84 -3.63 19.08
C THR A 14 -3.44 -3.27 19.57
N GLY A 15 -2.42 -3.94 19.06
CA GLY A 15 -1.01 -3.70 19.39
C GLY A 15 -0.45 -2.45 18.72
N LYS A 16 0.61 -1.91 19.33
CA LYS A 16 1.38 -0.78 18.77
C LYS A 16 2.75 -1.25 18.32
N GLY A 17 3.25 -0.64 17.26
CA GLY A 17 4.56 -0.93 16.68
C GLY A 17 4.47 -1.73 15.38
N PHE A 18 5.54 -2.44 15.02
CA PHE A 18 5.57 -3.26 13.82
C PHE A 18 4.81 -4.57 14.08
N VAL A 19 3.74 -4.78 13.33
CA VAL A 19 2.88 -5.97 13.43
C VAL A 19 2.76 -6.65 12.06
N PHE A 20 2.41 -7.91 12.05
CA PHE A 20 2.17 -8.69 10.83
C PHE A 20 0.74 -9.25 10.87
N MET A 21 0.04 -9.21 9.75
CA MET A 21 -1.24 -9.89 9.56
C MET A 21 -1.06 -11.01 8.54
N ASP A 22 -1.45 -12.22 8.89
CA ASP A 22 -1.47 -13.35 7.96
C ASP A 22 -2.58 -13.15 6.94
N THR A 23 -2.22 -13.07 5.66
CA THR A 23 -3.15 -12.80 4.57
C THR A 23 -2.83 -13.67 3.35
N PRO A 24 -3.81 -13.96 2.48
CA PRO A 24 -3.52 -14.51 1.16
C PRO A 24 -2.64 -13.56 0.34
N GLY A 25 -1.93 -14.10 -0.67
CA GLY A 25 -1.05 -13.31 -1.53
C GLY A 25 -1.78 -12.50 -2.61
N TYR A 26 -3.10 -12.58 -2.73
CA TYR A 26 -3.89 -11.82 -3.70
C TYR A 26 -4.20 -10.42 -3.17
N ASP A 27 -3.71 -9.39 -3.86
CA ASP A 27 -3.68 -8.00 -3.38
C ASP A 27 -5.01 -7.48 -2.82
N PRO A 28 -6.16 -7.53 -3.55
CA PRO A 28 -7.43 -7.02 -3.03
C PRO A 28 -7.87 -7.73 -1.74
N VAL A 29 -7.69 -9.05 -1.67
CA VAL A 29 -8.07 -9.84 -0.48
C VAL A 29 -7.14 -9.53 0.69
N SER A 30 -5.83 -9.46 0.45
CA SER A 30 -4.84 -9.12 1.48
C SER A 30 -5.14 -7.75 2.10
N VAL A 31 -5.29 -6.72 1.27
CA VAL A 31 -5.56 -5.36 1.74
C VAL A 31 -6.93 -5.26 2.42
N THR A 32 -7.95 -5.97 1.93
CA THR A 32 -9.25 -6.03 2.60
C THR A 32 -9.13 -6.51 4.04
N GLY A 33 -8.34 -7.56 4.29
CA GLY A 33 -8.08 -8.05 5.66
C GLY A 33 -7.39 -7.01 6.52
N GLN A 34 -6.36 -6.35 5.99
CA GLN A 34 -5.61 -5.31 6.72
C GLN A 34 -6.50 -4.10 7.07
N VAL A 35 -7.33 -3.65 6.13
CA VAL A 35 -8.29 -2.54 6.35
C VAL A 35 -9.36 -2.93 7.35
N ALA A 36 -9.91 -4.14 7.26
CA ALA A 36 -10.84 -4.66 8.26
C ALA A 36 -10.20 -4.77 9.65
N GLY A 37 -8.90 -5.09 9.72
CA GLY A 37 -8.12 -5.10 10.96
C GLY A 37 -7.79 -3.73 11.53
N GLY A 38 -8.06 -2.64 10.78
CA GLY A 38 -7.90 -1.27 11.26
C GLY A 38 -6.87 -0.40 10.52
N ALA A 39 -6.30 -0.88 9.41
CA ALA A 39 -5.43 -0.03 8.58
C ALA A 39 -6.25 1.10 7.95
N ASN A 40 -5.76 2.33 8.06
CA ASN A 40 -6.42 3.54 7.56
C ASN A 40 -5.65 4.25 6.43
N ILE A 41 -4.48 3.75 6.07
CA ILE A 41 -3.67 4.12 4.91
C ILE A 41 -2.95 2.87 4.42
N VAL A 42 -2.85 2.71 3.11
CA VAL A 42 -2.07 1.63 2.47
C VAL A 42 -0.88 2.22 1.74
N CYS A 43 0.31 1.68 1.98
CA CYS A 43 1.50 1.92 1.17
C CYS A 43 1.78 0.65 0.36
N PHE A 44 1.43 0.68 -0.92
CA PHE A 44 1.49 -0.48 -1.81
C PHE A 44 2.75 -0.44 -2.67
N THR A 45 3.69 -1.33 -2.41
CA THR A 45 4.92 -1.44 -3.19
C THR A 45 4.75 -2.42 -4.34
N THR A 46 5.19 -2.04 -5.54
CA THR A 46 5.10 -2.91 -6.72
C THR A 46 6.28 -2.76 -7.66
N GLY A 47 6.73 -3.87 -8.23
CA GLY A 47 7.80 -3.90 -9.23
C GLY A 47 7.31 -4.09 -10.67
N ARG A 48 6.06 -4.52 -10.85
CA ARG A 48 5.44 -4.80 -12.15
C ARG A 48 4.30 -3.87 -12.51
N GLY A 49 3.80 -3.13 -11.53
CA GLY A 49 2.67 -2.22 -11.66
C GLY A 49 1.38 -2.75 -11.07
N SER A 50 0.52 -1.84 -10.67
CA SER A 50 -0.82 -2.12 -10.17
C SER A 50 -1.70 -0.89 -10.31
N ALA A 51 -2.92 -1.06 -10.81
CA ALA A 51 -3.97 -0.05 -10.77
C ALA A 51 -4.80 -0.14 -9.48
N PHE A 52 -4.42 -1.02 -8.54
CA PHE A 52 -5.14 -1.23 -7.28
C PHE A 52 -5.32 0.08 -6.50
N GLY A 53 -6.54 0.31 -6.02
CA GLY A 53 -6.86 1.53 -5.29
C GLY A 53 -8.00 1.33 -4.30
N CYS A 54 -7.79 0.76 -3.15
CA CYS A 54 -8.82 0.45 -2.15
C CYS A 54 -9.62 1.70 -1.71
N LYS A 55 -10.90 1.82 -2.10
CA LYS A 55 -11.75 2.99 -1.76
C LYS A 55 -12.01 3.23 -0.27
N PRO A 56 -12.13 2.20 0.59
CA PRO A 56 -12.32 2.44 2.03
C PRO A 56 -11.19 3.22 2.70
N VAL A 57 -9.97 3.14 2.16
CA VAL A 57 -8.81 3.89 2.65
C VAL A 57 -7.90 4.30 1.49
N PRO A 58 -7.17 5.42 1.58
CA PRO A 58 -6.24 5.81 0.53
C PRO A 58 -5.12 4.79 0.33
N SER A 59 -4.80 4.52 -0.94
CA SER A 59 -3.71 3.64 -1.35
C SER A 59 -2.63 4.42 -2.08
N ILE A 60 -1.46 4.55 -1.46
CA ILE A 60 -0.26 5.19 -2.01
C ILE A 60 0.57 4.12 -2.71
N LYS A 61 0.80 4.25 -4.01
CA LYS A 61 1.57 3.28 -4.79
C LYS A 61 3.02 3.71 -4.98
N LEU A 62 3.92 2.80 -4.59
CA LEU A 62 5.36 3.00 -4.62
C LEU A 62 5.98 2.11 -5.71
N ALA A 63 6.44 2.72 -6.79
CA ALA A 63 7.16 1.99 -7.83
C ALA A 63 8.58 1.64 -7.36
N THR A 64 8.97 0.37 -7.41
CA THR A 64 10.28 -0.09 -6.94
C THR A 64 11.40 0.03 -7.97
N ASN A 65 11.09 0.50 -9.19
CA ASN A 65 12.07 0.76 -10.25
C ASN A 65 11.62 1.89 -11.18
N ASN A 66 12.60 2.55 -11.82
CA ASN A 66 12.36 3.67 -12.72
C ASN A 66 11.53 3.30 -13.95
N TYR A 67 11.78 2.12 -14.53
CA TYR A 67 11.04 1.67 -15.72
C TYR A 67 9.54 1.62 -15.43
N LEU A 68 9.15 1.02 -14.33
CA LEU A 68 7.75 0.97 -13.91
C LEU A 68 7.17 2.37 -13.70
N TYR A 69 7.90 3.22 -12.96
CA TYR A 69 7.42 4.58 -12.68
C TYR A 69 7.17 5.38 -13.95
N GLU A 70 8.09 5.32 -14.93
CA GLU A 70 7.93 6.01 -16.19
C GLU A 70 6.79 5.45 -17.05
N HIS A 71 6.61 4.11 -17.01
CA HIS A 71 5.58 3.44 -17.79
C HIS A 71 4.17 3.60 -17.23
N MET A 72 4.04 3.69 -15.91
CA MET A 72 2.76 3.83 -15.20
C MET A 72 2.74 5.10 -14.33
N ARG A 73 3.22 6.21 -14.87
CA ARG A 73 3.38 7.47 -14.13
C ARG A 73 2.06 7.98 -13.55
N ASP A 74 0.95 7.75 -14.22
CA ASP A 74 -0.36 8.19 -13.76
C ASP A 74 -0.90 7.34 -12.59
N ASP A 75 -0.40 6.11 -12.45
CA ASP A 75 -0.81 5.18 -11.39
C ASP A 75 0.10 5.18 -10.17
N MET A 76 1.40 5.51 -10.33
CA MET A 76 2.41 5.42 -9.28
C MET A 76 2.62 6.76 -8.58
N ASP A 77 2.40 6.83 -7.27
CA ASP A 77 2.56 8.06 -6.50
C ASP A 77 4.03 8.44 -6.32
N ILE A 78 4.89 7.48 -6.00
CA ILE A 78 6.31 7.71 -5.71
C ILE A 78 7.20 6.76 -6.50
N ASN A 79 8.31 7.31 -7.04
CA ASN A 79 9.39 6.53 -7.61
C ASN A 79 10.42 6.20 -6.53
N CYS A 80 10.61 4.90 -6.24
CA CYS A 80 11.70 4.43 -5.38
C CYS A 80 12.89 3.85 -6.19
N GLY A 81 12.76 3.77 -7.51
CA GLY A 81 13.83 3.29 -8.39
C GLY A 81 15.03 4.23 -8.47
N ASP A 82 14.82 5.53 -8.24
CA ASP A 82 15.84 6.58 -8.24
C ASP A 82 16.90 6.42 -7.12
N ILE A 83 16.66 5.56 -6.13
CA ILE A 83 17.67 5.14 -5.15
C ILE A 83 18.89 4.52 -5.87
N LEU A 84 18.68 3.80 -6.97
CA LEU A 84 19.76 3.25 -7.79
C LEU A 84 20.53 4.34 -8.58
N ASP A 85 19.94 5.50 -8.76
CA ASP A 85 20.53 6.66 -9.44
C ASP A 85 21.18 7.67 -8.47
N GLY A 86 21.28 7.31 -7.19
CA GLY A 86 22.03 8.06 -6.19
C GLY A 86 21.18 8.83 -5.17
N VAL A 87 19.86 8.72 -5.20
CA VAL A 87 19.00 9.23 -4.10
C VAL A 87 19.23 8.36 -2.86
N SER A 88 19.53 8.98 -1.72
CA SER A 88 19.77 8.20 -0.49
C SER A 88 18.48 7.58 0.05
N ILE A 89 18.62 6.44 0.76
CA ILE A 89 17.49 5.76 1.41
C ILE A 89 16.81 6.67 2.42
N GLU A 90 17.59 7.48 3.15
CA GLU A 90 17.08 8.44 4.13
C GLU A 90 16.25 9.54 3.47
N GLN A 91 16.72 10.05 2.33
CA GLN A 91 15.98 11.04 1.54
C GLN A 91 14.68 10.47 1.01
N LYS A 92 14.72 9.26 0.44
CA LYS A 92 13.53 8.58 -0.07
C LYS A 92 12.54 8.25 1.04
N GLY A 93 13.04 7.76 2.18
CA GLY A 93 12.19 7.49 3.36
C GLY A 93 11.48 8.75 3.86
N ARG A 94 12.15 9.90 3.85
CA ARG A 94 11.53 11.19 4.20
C ARG A 94 10.46 11.59 3.20
N GLU A 95 10.72 11.48 1.90
CA GLU A 95 9.76 11.75 0.83
C GLU A 95 8.47 10.91 1.00
N ILE A 96 8.64 9.60 1.21
CA ILE A 96 7.50 8.69 1.46
C ILE A 96 6.73 9.13 2.70
N PHE A 97 7.41 9.39 3.81
CA PHE A 97 6.78 9.78 5.06
C PHE A 97 5.99 11.10 4.92
N GLU A 98 6.59 12.11 4.28
CA GLU A 98 5.92 13.39 4.04
C GLU A 98 4.70 13.22 3.13
N HIS A 99 4.78 12.36 2.12
CA HIS A 99 3.63 12.06 1.25
C HIS A 99 2.51 11.34 2.02
N VAL A 100 2.85 10.36 2.86
CA VAL A 100 1.88 9.70 3.76
C VAL A 100 1.16 10.74 4.64
N LEU A 101 1.88 11.71 5.20
CA LEU A 101 1.27 12.78 6.02
C LEU A 101 0.34 13.68 5.20
N ARG A 102 0.69 14.01 3.97
CA ARG A 102 -0.20 14.80 3.08
C ARG A 102 -1.48 14.04 2.76
N VAL A 103 -1.36 12.76 2.37
CA VAL A 103 -2.52 11.91 2.08
C VAL A 103 -3.39 11.73 3.33
N ALA A 104 -2.79 11.49 4.49
CA ALA A 104 -3.52 11.45 5.76
C ALA A 104 -4.23 12.77 6.12
N SER A 105 -3.77 13.88 5.55
CA SER A 105 -4.36 15.22 5.72
C SER A 105 -5.39 15.58 4.65
N GLY A 106 -5.72 14.65 3.74
CA GLY A 106 -6.76 14.80 2.72
C GLY A 106 -6.27 15.13 1.31
N GLU A 107 -4.95 15.09 1.04
CA GLU A 107 -4.44 15.11 -0.34
C GLU A 107 -4.80 13.76 -1.00
N PRO A 108 -5.50 13.75 -2.14
CA PRO A 108 -5.88 12.49 -2.77
C PRO A 108 -4.67 11.77 -3.38
N SER A 109 -4.57 10.46 -3.16
CA SER A 109 -3.65 9.59 -3.90
C SER A 109 -4.01 9.55 -5.39
N LYS A 110 -3.08 9.09 -6.23
CA LYS A 110 -3.37 8.95 -7.67
C LYS A 110 -4.53 7.99 -7.95
N SER A 111 -4.67 6.92 -7.19
CA SER A 111 -5.82 6.01 -7.30
C SER A 111 -7.15 6.72 -7.03
N GLU A 112 -7.19 7.59 -6.02
CA GLU A 112 -8.38 8.38 -5.70
C GLU A 112 -8.66 9.42 -6.78
N GLN A 113 -7.63 10.11 -7.30
CA GLN A 113 -7.77 11.06 -8.41
C GLN A 113 -8.33 10.41 -9.68
N LEU A 114 -7.95 9.17 -9.95
CA LEU A 114 -8.42 8.37 -11.09
C LEU A 114 -9.78 7.68 -10.81
N GLY A 115 -10.27 7.73 -9.58
CA GLY A 115 -11.53 7.10 -9.19
C GLY A 115 -11.49 5.58 -9.13
N TYR A 116 -10.31 4.98 -8.91
CA TYR A 116 -10.15 3.53 -8.79
C TYR A 116 -10.59 3.00 -7.42
N GLY A 117 -10.84 1.70 -7.32
CA GLY A 117 -11.06 0.98 -6.08
C GLY A 117 -12.50 0.57 -5.76
N ASP A 118 -13.45 0.76 -6.70
CA ASP A 118 -14.86 0.48 -6.45
C ASP A 118 -15.19 -0.99 -6.15
N ALA A 119 -14.48 -1.94 -6.75
CA ALA A 119 -14.72 -3.37 -6.61
C ALA A 119 -13.54 -4.12 -5.97
N GLU A 120 -12.72 -3.42 -5.20
CA GLU A 120 -11.45 -3.97 -4.69
C GLU A 120 -11.46 -4.25 -3.19
N PHE A 121 -12.57 -4.02 -2.49
CA PHE A 121 -12.79 -4.49 -1.13
C PHE A 121 -13.44 -5.88 -1.20
N VAL A 122 -12.60 -6.92 -1.15
CA VAL A 122 -12.97 -8.31 -1.44
C VAL A 122 -12.62 -9.20 -0.25
N PRO A 123 -13.60 -9.66 0.54
CA PRO A 123 -13.34 -10.58 1.66
C PRO A 123 -12.75 -11.91 1.17
N TRP A 124 -11.97 -12.54 2.02
CA TRP A 124 -11.41 -13.85 1.72
C TRP A 124 -12.51 -14.90 1.56
N GLN A 125 -12.59 -15.48 0.38
CA GLN A 125 -13.48 -16.60 0.10
C GLN A 125 -12.79 -17.92 0.46
N ILE A 126 -13.54 -18.87 1.00
CA ILE A 126 -13.03 -20.21 1.27
C ILE A 126 -12.70 -20.87 -0.07
N GLY A 127 -11.44 -21.23 -0.29
CA GLY A 127 -10.93 -21.83 -1.51
C GLY A 127 -9.49 -21.42 -1.80
N ALA A 128 -8.95 -21.87 -2.95
CA ALA A 128 -7.63 -21.45 -3.39
C ALA A 128 -7.70 -20.03 -3.95
N VAL A 129 -7.08 -19.09 -3.25
CA VAL A 129 -6.86 -17.72 -3.71
C VAL A 129 -5.37 -17.56 -3.93
N MET A 130 -4.95 -17.41 -5.19
CA MET A 130 -3.53 -17.23 -5.55
C MET A 130 -3.16 -15.76 -5.48
#